data_6ab398722d6ed6e075408111f593790c
#
_entry.id   6ab398722d6ed6e075408111f593790c
#
_cell.length_a   1.000
_cell.length_b   1.000
_cell.length_c   1.000
_cell.angle_alpha   90.00
_cell.angle_beta   90.00
_cell.angle_gamma   90.00
#
_symmetry.space_group_name_H-M   'P 1'
#
loop_
_entity.id
_entity.type
_entity.pdbx_description
1 polymer ?
#
loop_
_entity_poly.entity_id
_entity_poly.type
_entity_poly.pdbx_seq_one_letter_code
_entity_poly.pdbx_strand_id
1 'polypeptide(L)' 'MATIQVKAEVSGSVWQITTKVGQKIEAGDTLMIIESMKMEIPVIAEHAGTIDRFMVDEKAAISEGQVVAVLSR' A
#
# COMPACT_ATOMS: atom_id res chain seq x y z
N MET A 1 6.95 19.47 -4.54
CA MET A 1 7.08 18.02 -4.58
C MET A 1 5.71 17.38 -4.68
N ALA A 2 5.57 16.42 -5.57
CA ALA A 2 4.30 15.76 -5.76
C ALA A 2 4.17 14.57 -4.81
N THR A 3 2.94 14.28 -4.40
CA THR A 3 2.64 13.07 -3.64
C THR A 3 1.73 12.18 -4.47
N ILE A 4 1.84 10.88 -4.24
CA ILE A 4 1.02 9.88 -4.92
C ILE A 4 0.28 9.10 -3.85
N GLN A 5 -1.05 9.03 -3.96
CA GLN A 5 -1.86 8.22 -3.07
C GLN A 5 -1.96 6.82 -3.66
N VAL A 6 -1.64 5.81 -2.84
CA VAL A 6 -1.81 4.41 -3.23
C VAL A 6 -3.11 3.93 -2.59
N LYS A 7 -4.01 3.42 -3.42
CA LYS A 7 -5.33 3.00 -2.97
C LYS A 7 -5.46 1.49 -3.04
N ALA A 8 -6.22 0.93 -2.11
CA ALA A 8 -6.54 -0.49 -2.15
C ALA A 8 -7.51 -0.76 -3.31
N GLU A 9 -7.28 -1.85 -4.03
CA GLU A 9 -8.15 -2.25 -5.12
C GLU A 9 -9.20 -3.27 -4.69
N VAL A 10 -9.10 -3.73 -3.45
CA VAL A 10 -10.04 -4.70 -2.88
C VAL A 10 -10.31 -4.34 -1.44
N SER A 11 -11.44 -4.85 -0.92
CA SER A 11 -11.76 -4.77 0.51
C SER A 11 -11.21 -5.99 1.22
N GLY A 12 -10.71 -5.81 2.42
CA GLY A 12 -10.15 -6.91 3.21
C GLY A 12 -9.44 -6.36 4.43
N SER A 13 -8.37 -7.02 4.83
CA SER A 13 -7.55 -6.55 5.94
C SER A 13 -6.08 -6.55 5.55
N VAL A 14 -5.31 -5.65 6.15
CA VAL A 14 -3.87 -5.59 5.91
C VAL A 14 -3.24 -6.77 6.63
N TRP A 15 -2.69 -7.71 5.85
CA TRP A 15 -2.04 -8.88 6.43
C TRP A 15 -0.61 -8.57 6.83
N GLN A 16 0.12 -7.90 5.93
CA GLN A 16 1.52 -7.57 6.19
C GLN A 16 1.92 -6.34 5.39
N ILE A 17 2.62 -5.42 6.06
CA ILE A 17 3.24 -4.28 5.37
C ILE A 17 4.68 -4.68 5.10
N THR A 18 5.05 -4.79 3.81
CA THR A 18 6.33 -5.34 3.39
C THR A 18 7.39 -4.28 3.16
N THR A 19 7.04 -3.01 3.31
CA THR A 19 7.95 -1.89 3.08
C THR A 19 7.96 -0.98 4.29
N LYS A 20 8.82 0.04 4.27
CA LYS A 20 9.01 0.95 5.40
C LYS A 20 8.94 2.40 4.94
N VAL A 21 8.54 3.28 5.86
CA VAL A 21 8.62 4.73 5.61
C VAL A 21 10.06 5.09 5.28
N GLY A 22 10.24 5.89 4.24
CA GLY A 22 11.56 6.30 3.76
C GLY A 22 12.16 5.37 2.72
N GLN A 23 11.53 4.21 2.48
CA GLN A 23 12.04 3.26 1.50
C GLN A 23 11.77 3.76 0.08
N LYS A 24 12.76 3.60 -0.78
CA LYS A 24 12.62 3.91 -2.19
C LYS A 24 11.90 2.79 -2.91
N ILE A 25 10.87 3.15 -3.68
CA ILE A 25 9.99 2.20 -4.35
C ILE A 25 10.05 2.43 -5.85
N GLU A 26 10.02 1.35 -6.61
CA GLU A 26 9.89 1.42 -8.06
C GLU A 26 8.52 0.93 -8.47
N ALA A 27 8.09 1.32 -9.66
CA ALA A 27 6.83 0.83 -10.21
C ALA A 27 6.89 -0.70 -10.29
N GLY A 28 5.84 -1.36 -9.81
CA GLY A 28 5.78 -2.81 -9.75
C GLY A 28 6.17 -3.41 -8.41
N ASP A 29 6.73 -2.61 -7.50
CA ASP A 29 7.08 -3.13 -6.18
C ASP A 29 5.84 -3.35 -5.32
N THR A 30 5.89 -4.40 -4.49
CA THR A 30 4.81 -4.70 -3.55
C THR A 30 5.01 -3.87 -2.29
N LEU A 31 3.98 -3.10 -1.92
CA LEU A 31 4.04 -2.24 -0.73
C LEU A 31 3.52 -2.95 0.51
N MET A 32 2.48 -3.74 0.35
CA MET A 32 1.86 -4.48 1.43
C MET A 32 1.01 -5.59 0.84
N ILE A 33 0.57 -6.51 1.69
CA ILE A 33 -0.28 -7.62 1.27
C ILE A 33 -1.60 -7.52 2.00
N ILE A 34 -2.68 -7.61 1.25
CA ILE A 34 -4.05 -7.56 1.76
C ILE A 34 -4.60 -8.98 1.75
N GLU A 35 -5.23 -9.39 2.82
CA GLU A 35 -5.97 -10.65 2.85
C GLU A 35 -7.44 -10.36 2.56
N SER A 36 -7.95 -10.98 1.51
CA SER A 36 -9.35 -10.83 1.11
C SER A 36 -9.86 -12.18 0.66
N MET A 37 -10.96 -12.65 1.25
CA MET A 37 -11.58 -13.92 0.88
C MET A 37 -10.58 -15.09 0.89
N LYS A 38 -9.73 -15.15 1.92
CA LYS A 38 -8.70 -16.17 2.10
C LYS A 38 -7.60 -16.14 1.03
N MET A 39 -7.49 -15.02 0.30
CA MET A 39 -6.45 -14.84 -0.69
C MET A 39 -5.53 -13.69 -0.27
N GLU A 40 -4.26 -13.84 -0.58
CA GLU A 40 -3.27 -12.79 -0.34
C GLU A 40 -3.10 -11.98 -1.61
N ILE A 41 -3.43 -10.71 -1.54
CA ILE A 41 -3.41 -9.84 -2.71
C ILE A 41 -2.40 -8.72 -2.47
N PRO A 42 -1.37 -8.59 -3.32
CA PRO A 42 -0.38 -7.54 -3.14
C PRO A 42 -0.91 -6.19 -3.58
N VAL A 43 -0.55 -5.16 -2.83
CA VAL A 43 -0.77 -3.78 -3.25
C VAL A 43 0.50 -3.35 -3.96
N ILE A 44 0.40 -3.08 -5.25
CA ILE A 44 1.52 -2.81 -6.13
C ILE A 44 1.62 -1.31 -6.37
N ALA A 45 2.83 -0.77 -6.30
CA ALA A 45 3.08 0.61 -6.65
C ALA A 45 2.96 0.78 -8.16
N GLU A 46 2.18 1.75 -8.60
CA GLU A 46 2.05 2.06 -10.03
C GLU A 46 3.12 3.04 -10.49
N HIS A 47 3.73 3.77 -9.55
CA HIS A 47 4.74 4.78 -9.85
C HIS A 47 5.90 4.65 -8.87
N ALA A 48 7.08 5.05 -9.33
CA ALA A 48 8.25 5.12 -8.47
C ALA A 48 8.14 6.30 -7.50
N GLY A 49 8.72 6.16 -6.34
CA GLY A 49 8.75 7.22 -5.33
C GLY A 49 9.35 6.72 -4.04
N THR A 50 9.23 7.51 -3.00
CA THR A 50 9.69 7.14 -1.66
C THR A 50 8.46 7.06 -0.75
N ILE A 51 8.39 6.05 0.09
CA ILE A 51 7.27 5.91 1.00
C ILE A 51 7.30 7.05 2.02
N ASP A 52 6.28 7.90 1.97
CA ASP A 52 6.15 9.02 2.88
C ASP A 52 5.48 8.58 4.18
N ARG A 53 4.38 7.83 4.06
CA ARG A 53 3.65 7.32 5.23
C ARG A 53 2.67 6.24 4.80
N PHE A 54 2.28 5.42 5.77
CA PHE A 54 1.17 4.48 5.63
C PHE A 54 -0.04 5.08 6.31
N MET A 55 -1.20 4.93 5.68
CA MET A 55 -2.47 5.43 6.22
C MET A 55 -3.21 4.34 6.99
N VAL A 56 -2.66 3.13 7.05
CA VAL A 56 -3.25 1.98 7.72
C VAL A 56 -2.17 1.21 8.45
N ASP A 57 -2.58 0.38 9.41
CA ASP A 57 -1.69 -0.50 10.17
C ASP A 57 -1.93 -1.94 9.77
N GLU A 58 -0.97 -2.81 10.10
CA GLU A 58 -1.18 -4.23 9.94
C GLU A 58 -2.40 -4.66 10.73
N LYS A 59 -3.18 -5.58 10.15
CA LYS A 59 -4.44 -6.12 10.67
C LYS A 59 -5.62 -5.16 10.60
N ALA A 60 -5.42 -3.95 10.09
CA ALA A 60 -6.52 -3.00 9.92
C ALA A 60 -7.45 -3.45 8.79
N ALA A 61 -8.74 -3.21 8.97
CA ALA A 61 -9.71 -3.44 7.90
C ALA A 61 -9.63 -2.30 6.90
N ILE A 62 -9.72 -2.63 5.63
CA ILE A 62 -9.67 -1.64 4.56
C ILE A 62 -10.79 -1.88 3.57
N SER A 63 -11.16 -0.82 2.86
CA SER A 63 -12.18 -0.87 1.82
C SER A 63 -11.57 -0.55 0.46
N GLU A 64 -12.18 -1.07 -0.57
CA GLU A 64 -11.78 -0.75 -1.94
C GLU A 64 -11.82 0.77 -2.13
N GLY A 65 -10.75 1.32 -2.71
CA GLY A 65 -10.62 2.75 -2.95
C GLY A 65 -10.03 3.53 -1.79
N GLN A 66 -9.84 2.90 -0.64
CA GLN A 66 -9.25 3.56 0.52
C GLN A 66 -7.76 3.80 0.28
N VAL A 67 -7.28 4.99 0.66
CA VAL A 67 -5.85 5.30 0.58
C VAL A 67 -5.13 4.53 1.66
N VAL A 68 -4.12 3.73 1.29
CA VAL A 68 -3.37 2.89 2.23
C VAL A 68 -1.95 3.38 2.44
N ALA A 69 -1.40 4.11 1.47
CA ALA A 69 -0.05 4.64 1.58
C ALA A 69 0.08 5.91 0.75
N VAL A 70 1.07 6.72 1.09
CA VAL A 70 1.40 7.94 0.33
C VAL A 70 2.87 7.88 -0.02
N LEU A 71 3.16 8.08 -1.29
CA LEU A 71 4.53 8.16 -1.80
C LEU A 71 4.85 9.61 -2.14
N SER A 72 6.11 9.98 -1.99
CA SER A 72 6.60 11.26 -2.49
C SER A 72 7.53 11.04 -3.68
N ARG A 73 7.47 11.96 -4.62
CA ARG A 73 8.27 11.92 -5.84
C ARG A 73 9.23 13.07 -5.87
#